data_1f5df2f8235f66970994705e3947dd00
#
_entry.id   1f5df2f8235f66970994705e3947dd00
#
_cell.length_a   1.000
_cell.length_b   1.000
_cell.length_c   1.000
_cell.angle_alpha   90.00
_cell.angle_beta   90.00
_cell.angle_gamma   90.00
#
_symmetry.space_group_name_H-M   'P 1'
#
loop_
_entity.id
_entity.type
_entity.pdbx_description
1 polymer ?
#
loop_
_entity_poly.entity_id
_entity_poly.type
_entity_poly.pdbx_seq_one_letter_code
_entity_poly.pdbx_strand_id
1 'polypeptide(L)'
;ELEFEQGVPVAVNGKKMSPATIVENLNEIGIRNGVGICDMVENRLVGMKSRGVYETPGGSIIYYAHNELENLCLDRATMSYKQMVGIKYSELVYDGMWFSPLREALAAFVDETQKTVTGTVRLKLYKGNIISAGAKSPYSLYSQEYVTFGADEVYNQADASGFINLFGLPLTVRALMKQGKLK
;
A
#
# COMPACT_ATOMS: atom_id res chain seq x y z
N GLU A 1 14.53 -7.11 -8.30
CA GLU A 1 14.08 -5.73 -8.51
C GLU A 1 12.84 -5.73 -9.39
N LEU A 2 11.85 -4.93 -9.01
CA LEU A 2 10.67 -4.65 -9.81
C LEU A 2 10.63 -3.16 -10.12
N GLU A 3 10.36 -2.83 -11.39
CA GLU A 3 10.18 -1.44 -11.82
C GLU A 3 8.72 -1.19 -12.13
N PHE A 4 8.25 -0.02 -11.71
CA PHE A 4 6.87 0.42 -11.89
C PHE A 4 6.83 1.76 -12.62
N GLU A 5 5.86 1.91 -13.52
CA GLU A 5 5.48 3.17 -14.16
C GLU A 5 3.99 3.42 -13.88
N GLN A 6 3.68 4.49 -13.15
CA GLN A 6 2.30 4.86 -12.76
C GLN A 6 1.51 3.68 -12.15
N GLY A 7 2.13 2.98 -11.18
CA GLY A 7 1.53 1.84 -10.48
C GLY A 7 1.56 0.52 -11.25
N VAL A 8 1.96 0.51 -12.52
CA VAL A 8 1.99 -0.70 -13.35
C VAL A 8 3.40 -1.29 -13.34
N PRO A 9 3.59 -2.59 -13.05
CA PRO A 9 4.89 -3.23 -13.15
C PRO A 9 5.31 -3.37 -14.64
N VAL A 10 6.51 -2.89 -14.97
CA VAL A 10 7.02 -2.83 -16.35
C VAL A 10 8.29 -3.63 -16.59
N ALA A 11 9.06 -3.92 -15.52
CA ALA A 11 10.30 -4.69 -15.64
C ALA A 11 10.61 -5.52 -14.39
N VAL A 12 11.33 -6.61 -14.60
CA VAL A 12 11.90 -7.46 -13.53
C VAL A 12 13.40 -7.57 -13.78
N ASN A 13 14.21 -7.25 -12.76
CA ASN A 13 15.67 -7.28 -12.81
C ASN A 13 16.24 -6.54 -14.05
N GLY A 14 15.71 -5.35 -14.33
CA GLY A 14 16.13 -4.49 -15.45
C GLY A 14 15.64 -4.92 -16.84
N LYS A 15 14.83 -6.00 -16.93
CA LYS A 15 14.29 -6.48 -18.20
C LYS A 15 12.84 -6.09 -18.34
N LYS A 16 12.51 -5.23 -19.31
CA LYS A 16 11.14 -4.89 -19.67
C LYS A 16 10.42 -6.11 -20.26
N MET A 17 9.18 -6.32 -19.83
CA MET A 17 8.37 -7.47 -20.20
C MET A 17 6.90 -7.07 -20.33
N SER A 18 6.11 -7.90 -21.01
CA SER A 18 4.66 -7.77 -20.99
C SER A 18 4.10 -8.05 -19.59
N PRO A 19 2.93 -7.52 -19.20
CA PRO A 19 2.33 -7.81 -17.91
C PRO A 19 2.15 -9.32 -17.64
N ALA A 20 1.76 -10.10 -18.63
CA ALA A 20 1.63 -11.55 -18.51
C ALA A 20 2.99 -12.20 -18.20
N THR A 21 4.04 -11.85 -18.95
CA THR A 21 5.38 -12.39 -18.75
C THR A 21 5.98 -11.98 -17.39
N ILE A 22 5.65 -10.78 -16.88
CA ILE A 22 6.05 -10.37 -15.52
C ILE A 22 5.44 -11.32 -14.48
N VAL A 23 4.14 -11.60 -14.58
CA VAL A 23 3.45 -12.51 -13.64
C VAL A 23 4.04 -13.92 -13.73
N GLU A 24 4.23 -14.46 -14.94
CA GLU A 24 4.84 -15.78 -15.15
C GLU A 24 6.24 -15.86 -14.53
N ASN A 25 7.11 -14.89 -14.81
CA ASN A 25 8.45 -14.82 -14.28
C ASN A 25 8.47 -14.74 -12.73
N LEU A 26 7.61 -13.90 -12.16
CA LEU A 26 7.49 -13.76 -10.71
C LEU A 26 6.85 -15.00 -10.05
N ASN A 27 5.96 -15.71 -10.73
CA ASN A 27 5.45 -16.99 -10.26
C ASN A 27 6.59 -18.00 -10.13
N GLU A 28 7.44 -18.16 -11.15
CA GLU A 28 8.60 -19.05 -11.08
C GLU A 28 9.57 -18.70 -9.95
N ILE A 29 9.86 -17.40 -9.79
CA ILE A 29 10.75 -16.93 -8.72
C ILE A 29 10.11 -17.18 -7.36
N GLY A 30 8.82 -16.88 -7.20
CA GLY A 30 8.09 -17.06 -5.94
C GLY A 30 7.96 -18.53 -5.54
N ILE A 31 7.62 -19.41 -6.47
CA ILE A 31 7.51 -20.86 -6.24
C ILE A 31 8.83 -21.42 -5.71
N ARG A 32 9.96 -21.09 -6.33
CA ARG A 32 11.29 -21.55 -5.89
C ARG A 32 11.64 -21.12 -4.46
N ASN A 33 11.00 -20.07 -3.95
CA ASN A 33 11.23 -19.53 -2.63
C ASN A 33 10.07 -19.81 -1.64
N GLY A 34 9.05 -20.56 -2.05
CA GLY A 34 7.88 -20.90 -1.23
C GLY A 34 6.98 -19.73 -0.89
N VAL A 35 6.98 -18.68 -1.73
CA VAL A 35 6.20 -17.45 -1.52
C VAL A 35 4.82 -17.60 -2.15
N GLY A 36 3.79 -16.99 -1.53
CA GLY A 36 2.46 -16.81 -2.11
C GLY A 36 1.48 -17.93 -1.83
N ILE A 37 1.72 -18.76 -0.82
CA ILE A 37 0.76 -19.75 -0.34
C ILE A 37 -0.08 -19.11 0.77
N CYS A 38 -1.40 -19.22 0.64
CA CYS A 38 -2.37 -18.71 1.62
C CYS A 38 -3.42 -19.76 1.91
N ASP A 39 -3.51 -20.22 3.16
CA ASP A 39 -4.59 -21.08 3.67
C ASP A 39 -5.54 -20.20 4.47
N MET A 40 -6.78 -20.05 4.01
CA MET A 40 -7.72 -19.12 4.61
C MET A 40 -9.15 -19.66 4.66
N VAL A 41 -9.88 -19.24 5.69
CA VAL A 41 -11.34 -19.36 5.76
C VAL A 41 -11.94 -18.04 5.28
N GLU A 42 -12.73 -18.10 4.22
CA GLU A 42 -13.34 -16.94 3.57
C GLU A 42 -14.87 -16.94 3.68
N ASN A 43 -15.45 -15.77 3.49
CA ASN A 43 -16.91 -15.62 3.41
C ASN A 43 -17.34 -15.73 1.94
N ARG A 44 -18.37 -16.56 1.70
CA ARG A 44 -19.04 -16.59 0.38
C ARG A 44 -20.16 -15.55 0.35
N LEU A 45 -20.41 -14.98 -0.83
CA LEU A 45 -21.54 -14.05 -1.05
C LEU A 45 -22.89 -14.65 -0.60
N VAL A 46 -23.06 -15.94 -0.77
CA VAL A 46 -24.25 -16.70 -0.36
C VAL A 46 -24.33 -16.99 1.14
N GLY A 47 -23.48 -16.39 1.95
CA GLY A 47 -23.58 -16.41 3.43
C GLY A 47 -22.86 -17.55 4.14
N MET A 48 -22.33 -18.55 3.44
CA MET A 48 -21.55 -19.62 4.04
C MET A 48 -20.05 -19.29 4.09
N LYS A 49 -19.31 -19.94 4.98
CA LYS A 49 -17.85 -19.92 4.99
C LYS A 49 -17.29 -21.09 4.19
N SER A 50 -16.17 -20.88 3.55
CA SER A 50 -15.37 -21.93 2.92
C SER A 50 -13.91 -21.79 3.28
N ARG A 51 -13.15 -22.89 3.22
CA ARG A 51 -11.69 -22.87 3.37
C ARG A 51 -11.06 -23.20 2.02
N GLY A 52 -10.06 -22.43 1.64
CA GLY A 52 -9.27 -22.65 0.45
C GLY A 52 -7.78 -22.46 0.72
N VAL A 53 -6.97 -23.20 -0.04
CA VAL A 53 -5.53 -22.96 -0.13
C VAL A 53 -5.26 -22.37 -1.51
N TYR A 54 -4.70 -21.18 -1.53
CA TYR A 54 -4.44 -20.42 -2.75
C TYR A 54 -2.94 -20.27 -2.96
N GLU A 55 -2.53 -20.29 -4.23
CA GLU A 55 -1.15 -20.09 -4.65
C GLU A 55 -1.10 -18.91 -5.62
N THR A 56 -0.57 -17.78 -5.15
CA THR A 56 -0.47 -16.53 -5.93
C THR A 56 0.92 -15.90 -5.79
N PRO A 57 2.01 -16.64 -6.10
CA PRO A 57 3.36 -16.17 -5.81
C PRO A 57 3.71 -14.85 -6.50
N GLY A 58 3.47 -14.72 -7.80
CA GLY A 58 3.74 -13.49 -8.54
C GLY A 58 2.86 -12.32 -8.08
N GLY A 59 1.57 -12.58 -7.86
CA GLY A 59 0.63 -11.59 -7.33
C GLY A 59 1.05 -11.06 -5.96
N SER A 60 1.46 -11.96 -5.05
CA SER A 60 1.93 -11.58 -3.72
C SER A 60 3.19 -10.71 -3.78
N ILE A 61 4.13 -11.03 -4.66
CA ILE A 61 5.36 -10.27 -4.86
C ILE A 61 5.05 -8.87 -5.43
N ILE A 62 4.20 -8.79 -6.46
CA ILE A 62 3.79 -7.50 -7.06
C ILE A 62 3.07 -6.65 -6.04
N TYR A 63 2.11 -7.21 -5.31
CA TYR A 63 1.34 -6.50 -4.30
C TYR A 63 2.24 -5.92 -3.20
N TYR A 64 3.17 -6.72 -2.69
CA TYR A 64 4.12 -6.26 -1.68
C TYR A 64 5.01 -5.12 -2.21
N ALA A 65 5.60 -5.29 -3.39
CA ALA A 65 6.46 -4.28 -4.00
C ALA A 65 5.70 -2.98 -4.29
N HIS A 66 4.49 -3.09 -4.83
CA HIS A 66 3.65 -1.94 -5.13
C HIS A 66 3.30 -1.15 -3.86
N ASN A 67 2.95 -1.84 -2.78
CA ASN A 67 2.67 -1.18 -1.50
C ASN A 67 3.88 -0.45 -0.91
N GLU A 68 5.10 -1.02 -1.03
CA GLU A 68 6.33 -0.34 -0.64
C GLU A 68 6.54 0.96 -1.42
N LEU A 69 6.25 0.94 -2.72
CA LEU A 69 6.38 2.12 -3.56
C LEU A 69 5.29 3.17 -3.27
N GLU A 70 4.06 2.75 -3.03
CA GLU A 70 2.98 3.66 -2.62
C GLU A 70 3.30 4.37 -1.30
N ASN A 71 3.85 3.65 -0.32
CA ASN A 71 4.28 4.23 0.96
C ASN A 71 5.34 5.32 0.77
N LEU A 72 6.13 5.24 -0.29
CA LEU A 72 7.16 6.22 -0.63
C LEU A 72 6.59 7.44 -1.37
N CYS A 73 5.56 7.24 -2.22
CA CYS A 73 5.08 8.24 -3.18
C CYS A 73 3.78 8.93 -2.79
N LEU A 74 2.94 8.31 -1.94
CA LEU A 74 1.63 8.84 -1.58
C LEU A 74 1.66 9.47 -0.18
N ASP A 75 0.96 10.59 -0.03
CA ASP A 75 0.74 11.19 1.27
C ASP A 75 -0.21 10.35 2.15
N ARG A 76 -0.17 10.62 3.46
CA ARG A 76 -0.93 9.87 4.46
C ARG A 76 -2.44 9.85 4.19
N ALA A 77 -3.02 10.97 3.77
CA ALA A 77 -4.47 11.08 3.58
C ALA A 77 -4.91 10.27 2.36
N THR A 78 -4.19 10.43 1.25
CA THR A 78 -4.41 9.68 0.01
C THR A 78 -4.26 8.18 0.24
N MET A 79 -3.20 7.75 0.92
CA MET A 79 -2.95 6.34 1.22
C MET A 79 -4.08 5.73 2.07
N SER A 80 -4.48 6.42 3.14
CA SER A 80 -5.55 5.95 4.04
C SER A 80 -6.88 5.81 3.30
N TYR A 81 -7.24 6.78 2.49
CA TYR A 81 -8.50 6.73 1.74
C TYR A 81 -8.48 5.66 0.63
N LYS A 82 -7.35 5.54 -0.08
CA LYS A 82 -7.16 4.51 -1.09
C LYS A 82 -7.32 3.09 -0.53
N GLN A 83 -6.85 2.83 0.69
CA GLN A 83 -7.04 1.53 1.34
C GLN A 83 -8.53 1.21 1.55
N MET A 84 -9.34 2.18 1.97
CA MET A 84 -10.80 2.01 2.10
C MET A 84 -11.46 1.76 0.74
N VAL A 85 -11.06 2.52 -0.27
CA VAL A 85 -11.52 2.33 -1.66
C VAL A 85 -11.15 0.93 -2.15
N GLY A 86 -9.93 0.46 -1.86
CA GLY A 86 -9.46 -0.87 -2.24
C GLY A 86 -10.31 -2.01 -1.66
N ILE A 87 -10.79 -1.88 -0.43
CA ILE A 87 -11.71 -2.85 0.18
C ILE A 87 -13.01 -2.90 -0.63
N LYS A 88 -13.61 -1.74 -0.91
CA LYS A 88 -14.85 -1.69 -1.69
C LYS A 88 -14.67 -2.19 -3.12
N TYR A 89 -13.54 -1.86 -3.72
CA TYR A 89 -13.19 -2.35 -5.05
C TYR A 89 -13.09 -3.89 -5.08
N SER A 90 -12.43 -4.48 -4.09
CA SER A 90 -12.28 -5.94 -3.99
C SER A 90 -13.62 -6.65 -3.80
N GLU A 91 -14.56 -6.08 -3.02
CA GLU A 91 -15.92 -6.59 -2.90
C GLU A 91 -16.62 -6.63 -4.26
N LEU A 92 -16.56 -5.53 -5.01
CA LEU A 92 -17.20 -5.47 -6.34
C LEU A 92 -16.62 -6.50 -7.32
N VAL A 93 -15.30 -6.73 -7.27
CA VAL A 93 -14.65 -7.76 -8.09
C VAL A 93 -15.10 -9.15 -7.67
N TYR A 94 -15.12 -9.42 -6.37
CA TYR A 94 -15.55 -10.72 -5.81
C TYR A 94 -17.02 -11.03 -6.15
N ASP A 95 -17.89 -10.02 -6.07
CA ASP A 95 -19.31 -10.12 -6.36
C ASP A 95 -19.64 -10.18 -7.87
N GLY A 96 -18.62 -10.17 -8.75
CA GLY A 96 -18.80 -10.21 -10.21
C GLY A 96 -19.31 -8.89 -10.81
N MET A 97 -19.21 -7.77 -10.06
CA MET A 97 -19.70 -6.44 -10.44
C MET A 97 -18.69 -5.65 -11.29
N TRP A 98 -17.91 -6.35 -12.13
CA TRP A 98 -16.83 -5.76 -12.93
C TRP A 98 -17.29 -4.60 -13.83
N PHE A 99 -18.48 -4.69 -14.41
CA PHE A 99 -19.04 -3.69 -15.32
C PHE A 99 -19.95 -2.67 -14.63
N SER A 100 -19.90 -2.57 -13.28
CA SER A 100 -20.71 -1.61 -12.56
C SER A 100 -20.11 -0.19 -12.61
N PRO A 101 -20.97 0.86 -12.69
CA PRO A 101 -20.50 2.26 -12.65
C PRO A 101 -19.67 2.58 -11.41
N LEU A 102 -19.99 1.96 -10.27
CA LEU A 102 -19.23 2.16 -9.03
C LEU A 102 -17.80 1.63 -9.17
N ARG A 103 -17.62 0.41 -9.74
CA ARG A 103 -16.26 -0.12 -9.97
C ARG A 103 -15.45 0.80 -10.89
N GLU A 104 -16.08 1.33 -11.96
CA GLU A 104 -15.43 2.25 -12.90
C GLU A 104 -15.01 3.56 -12.22
N ALA A 105 -15.89 4.14 -11.40
CA ALA A 105 -15.57 5.35 -10.65
C ALA A 105 -14.42 5.14 -9.65
N LEU A 106 -14.41 4.00 -8.93
CA LEU A 106 -13.33 3.66 -8.01
C LEU A 106 -12.02 3.36 -8.75
N ALA A 107 -12.07 2.74 -9.94
CA ALA A 107 -10.89 2.55 -10.78
C ALA A 107 -10.28 3.90 -11.18
N ALA A 108 -11.10 4.84 -11.66
CA ALA A 108 -10.63 6.18 -12.03
C ALA A 108 -9.99 6.92 -10.85
N PHE A 109 -10.55 6.77 -9.64
CA PHE A 109 -9.92 7.31 -8.43
C PHE A 109 -8.55 6.67 -8.18
N VAL A 110 -8.45 5.34 -8.27
CA VAL A 110 -7.17 4.63 -8.07
C VAL A 110 -6.16 5.06 -9.12
N ASP A 111 -6.54 5.07 -10.39
CA ASP A 111 -5.66 5.46 -11.51
C ASP A 111 -5.09 6.87 -11.31
N GLU A 112 -5.89 7.82 -10.80
CA GLU A 112 -5.42 9.17 -10.48
C GLU A 112 -4.34 9.15 -9.41
N THR A 113 -4.50 8.32 -8.36
CA THR A 113 -3.50 8.21 -7.29
C THR A 113 -2.19 7.56 -7.75
N GLN A 114 -2.21 6.80 -8.84
CA GLN A 114 -1.04 6.06 -9.32
C GLN A 114 -0.08 6.89 -10.18
N LYS A 115 -0.46 8.07 -10.62
CA LYS A 115 0.36 8.91 -11.51
C LYS A 115 1.77 9.18 -11.02
N THR A 116 1.97 9.22 -9.70
CA THR A 116 3.29 9.41 -9.07
C THR A 116 3.92 8.12 -8.57
N VAL A 117 3.22 6.98 -8.64
CA VAL A 117 3.73 5.69 -8.17
C VAL A 117 4.62 5.06 -9.24
N THR A 118 5.80 5.63 -9.39
CA THR A 118 6.82 5.25 -10.39
C THR A 118 8.16 5.09 -9.70
N GLY A 119 8.84 3.98 -9.95
CA GLY A 119 10.14 3.72 -9.34
C GLY A 119 10.53 2.27 -9.34
N THR A 120 11.54 1.94 -8.55
CA THR A 120 12.10 0.59 -8.42
C THR A 120 12.04 0.13 -6.99
N VAL A 121 11.57 -1.09 -6.78
CA VAL A 121 11.57 -1.78 -5.47
C VAL A 121 12.44 -3.01 -5.55
N ARG A 122 13.35 -3.15 -4.58
CA ARG A 122 14.18 -4.34 -4.39
C ARG A 122 13.61 -5.19 -3.27
N LEU A 123 13.39 -6.45 -3.56
CA LEU A 123 12.91 -7.44 -2.60
C LEU A 123 13.90 -8.59 -2.46
N LYS A 124 13.94 -9.16 -1.27
CA LYS A 124 14.59 -10.44 -1.00
C LYS A 124 13.52 -11.47 -0.68
N LEU A 125 13.51 -12.57 -1.44
CA LEU A 125 12.62 -13.70 -1.19
C LEU A 125 13.41 -14.79 -0.47
N TYR A 126 12.88 -15.26 0.66
CA TYR A 126 13.58 -16.29 1.43
C TYR A 126 12.63 -17.10 2.31
N LYS A 127 12.59 -18.41 2.08
CA LYS A 127 11.80 -19.35 2.90
C LYS A 127 10.37 -18.91 3.15
N GLY A 128 9.63 -18.60 2.09
CA GLY A 128 8.23 -18.19 2.13
C GLY A 128 8.01 -16.71 2.48
N ASN A 129 9.07 -15.95 2.77
CA ASN A 129 8.95 -14.55 3.14
C ASN A 129 9.33 -13.61 1.99
N ILE A 130 8.67 -12.47 1.95
CA ILE A 130 9.02 -11.33 1.12
C ILE A 130 9.58 -10.25 2.06
N ILE A 131 10.80 -9.80 1.81
CA ILE A 131 11.50 -8.84 2.66
C ILE A 131 11.86 -7.62 1.80
N SER A 132 11.49 -6.43 2.24
CA SER A 132 11.92 -5.19 1.61
C SER A 132 13.43 -5.02 1.73
N ALA A 133 14.08 -4.70 0.63
CA ALA A 133 15.51 -4.44 0.55
C ALA A 133 15.81 -3.04 -0.04
N GLY A 134 14.79 -2.19 -0.10
CA GLY A 134 14.85 -0.80 -0.49
C GLY A 134 13.95 -0.45 -1.66
N ALA A 135 13.56 0.82 -1.71
CA ALA A 135 12.78 1.41 -2.79
C ALA A 135 13.35 2.76 -3.16
N LYS A 136 13.17 3.16 -4.42
CA LYS A 136 13.51 4.50 -4.90
C LYS A 136 12.48 4.98 -5.91
N SER A 137 12.17 6.27 -5.86
CA SER A 137 11.25 6.93 -6.77
C SER A 137 11.68 8.38 -7.00
N PRO A 138 11.50 8.92 -8.22
CA PRO A 138 11.64 10.35 -8.46
C PRO A 138 10.54 11.18 -7.78
N TYR A 139 9.46 10.54 -7.35
CA TYR A 139 8.32 11.16 -6.66
C TYR A 139 8.30 10.84 -5.15
N SER A 140 9.45 10.45 -4.57
CA SER A 140 9.56 10.16 -3.15
C SER A 140 9.18 11.36 -2.30
N LEU A 141 8.25 11.16 -1.37
CA LEU A 141 7.93 12.12 -0.32
C LEU A 141 8.87 12.00 0.88
N TYR A 142 9.67 10.93 0.93
CA TYR A 142 10.72 10.77 1.94
C TYR A 142 12.01 11.43 1.45
N SER A 143 12.56 12.31 2.27
CA SER A 143 13.89 12.87 2.10
C SER A 143 14.67 12.75 3.40
N GLN A 144 15.82 12.11 3.33
CA GLN A 144 16.70 11.97 4.49
C GLN A 144 17.23 13.32 4.98
N GLU A 145 17.27 14.34 4.12
CA GLU A 145 17.66 15.70 4.48
C GLU A 145 16.60 16.40 5.33
N TYR A 146 15.31 16.07 5.16
CA TYR A 146 14.19 16.68 5.87
C TYR A 146 13.73 15.91 7.10
N VAL A 147 13.90 14.58 7.10
CA VAL A 147 13.38 13.73 8.19
C VAL A 147 14.45 12.75 8.63
N THR A 148 15.05 13.02 9.77
CA THR A 148 16.00 12.12 10.43
C THR A 148 15.61 11.96 11.90
N PHE A 149 15.99 10.83 12.51
CA PHE A 149 15.92 10.65 13.96
C PHE A 149 17.11 11.31 14.69
N GLY A 150 18.08 11.87 13.94
CA GLY A 150 19.17 12.66 14.46
C GLY A 150 18.77 14.13 14.65
N ALA A 151 19.72 14.93 15.10
CA ALA A 151 19.56 16.37 15.10
C ALA A 151 19.66 16.89 13.66
N ASP A 152 18.65 17.59 13.21
CA ASP A 152 18.64 18.34 11.95
C ASP A 152 18.12 19.77 12.19
N GLU A 153 18.45 20.67 11.28
CA GLU A 153 18.06 22.07 11.33
C GLU A 153 17.12 22.47 10.17
N VAL A 154 16.60 21.48 9.43
CA VAL A 154 15.84 21.73 8.20
C VAL A 154 14.45 22.28 8.50
N TYR A 155 13.86 21.94 9.63
CA TYR A 155 12.62 22.50 10.14
C TYR A 155 12.69 22.76 11.64
N ASN A 156 11.86 23.69 12.11
CA ASN A 156 11.80 24.02 13.54
C ASN A 156 11.00 22.95 14.31
N GLN A 157 11.69 22.07 15.03
CA GLN A 157 11.05 21.01 15.82
C GLN A 157 10.13 21.54 16.93
N ALA A 158 10.32 22.81 17.37
CA ALA A 158 9.45 23.44 18.36
C ALA A 158 8.01 23.65 17.86
N ASP A 159 7.79 23.69 16.54
CA ASP A 159 6.46 23.83 15.93
C ASP A 159 5.56 22.61 16.23
N ALA A 160 6.15 21.47 16.53
CA ALA A 160 5.41 20.27 16.94
C ALA A 160 4.60 20.51 18.22
N SER A 161 5.12 21.28 19.18
CA SER A 161 4.40 21.61 20.42
C SER A 161 3.13 22.42 20.15
N GLY A 162 3.21 23.43 19.27
CA GLY A 162 2.05 24.21 18.85
C GLY A 162 1.00 23.36 18.13
N PHE A 163 1.44 22.53 17.19
CA PHE A 163 0.56 21.60 16.50
C PHE A 163 -0.16 20.64 17.47
N ILE A 164 0.58 19.99 18.38
CA ILE A 164 0.03 19.02 19.33
C ILE A 164 -1.02 19.69 20.23
N ASN A 165 -0.75 20.89 20.73
CA ASN A 165 -1.64 21.63 21.60
C ASN A 165 -2.99 21.95 20.90
N LEU A 166 -2.94 22.43 19.66
CA LEU A 166 -4.14 22.79 18.90
C LEU A 166 -4.89 21.56 18.40
N PHE A 167 -4.18 20.57 17.86
CA PHE A 167 -4.77 19.35 17.34
C PHE A 167 -5.41 18.50 18.45
N GLY A 168 -4.80 18.48 19.64
CA GLY A 168 -5.31 17.78 20.81
C GLY A 168 -6.42 18.52 21.58
N LEU A 169 -6.71 19.79 21.26
CA LEU A 169 -7.64 20.62 22.02
C LEU A 169 -9.05 20.03 22.18
N PRO A 170 -9.69 19.43 21.15
CA PRO A 170 -11.00 18.80 21.32
C PRO A 170 -11.00 17.65 22.34
N LEU A 171 -9.91 16.89 22.40
CA LEU A 171 -9.77 15.80 23.38
C LEU A 171 -9.55 16.34 24.80
N THR A 172 -8.80 17.42 24.94
CA THR A 172 -8.60 18.13 26.19
C THR A 172 -9.93 18.69 26.72
N VAL A 173 -10.70 19.37 25.86
CA VAL A 173 -12.03 19.89 26.20
C VAL A 173 -12.95 18.74 26.66
N ARG A 174 -13.00 17.64 25.90
CA ARG A 174 -13.79 16.46 26.28
C ARG A 174 -13.39 15.88 27.65
N ALA A 175 -12.09 15.82 27.92
CA ALA A 175 -11.59 15.31 29.19
C ALA A 175 -12.00 16.22 30.37
N LEU A 176 -11.91 17.53 30.20
CA LEU A 176 -12.34 18.51 31.20
C LEU A 176 -13.85 18.46 31.45
N MET A 177 -14.67 18.30 30.41
CA MET A 177 -16.12 18.09 30.54
C MET A 177 -16.44 16.82 31.37
N LYS A 178 -15.78 15.70 31.09
CA LYS A 178 -15.94 14.45 31.87
C LYS A 178 -15.55 14.60 33.35
N GLN A 179 -14.64 15.49 33.64
CA GLN A 179 -14.22 15.80 35.02
C GLN A 179 -15.10 16.88 35.70
N GLY A 180 -16.13 17.39 35.04
CA GLY A 180 -16.96 18.48 35.55
C GLY A 180 -16.25 19.83 35.66
N LYS A 181 -15.10 19.99 34.99
CA LYS A 181 -14.29 21.21 35.02
C LYS A 181 -14.64 22.19 33.90
N LEU A 182 -15.46 21.77 32.95
CA LEU A 182 -16.09 22.60 31.91
C LEU A 182 -17.59 22.32 31.92
N LYS A 183 -18.38 23.40 31.92
CA LYS A 183 -19.84 23.35 31.79
C LYS A 183 -20.27 23.56 30.35
#